data_10ef8751a3272f273ac1164cd582bc41
#
_entry.id   10ef8751a3272f273ac1164cd582bc41
#
_cell.length_a   1.000
_cell.length_b   1.000
_cell.length_c   1.000
_cell.angle_alpha   90.00
_cell.angle_beta   90.00
_cell.angle_gamma   90.00
#
_symmetry.space_group_name_H-M   'P 1'
#
loop_
_entity.id
_entity.type
_entity.pdbx_description
1 polymer ?
#
loop_
_entity_poly.entity_id
_entity_poly.type
_entity_poly.pdbx_seq_one_letter_code
_entity_poly.pdbx_strand_id
1 'polypeptide(L)'
;VRALVTGATGYIGGLLVPELLEAGWQVRVLTRDAARLDDAWRGRVEVVEGDATSTDDLDRALAEEGAEPLDVAYYLVHSMDGDGDFADRDRQLATDFGAAAARGGVRRIVYLSGLHPDGELSAHLASRVEVGRILLDSGVPTAVLQAATVIGDGSVSFAMLRHLTTRLPVMVAPKWLRNLIQPIAVEDVLHYLLATAGLPPDVSRTFDIGGPDVLTYEEMMQVFAEETGQRRRVIVTVPVLTPRLASHWVGLVTPVDAGVAKPLVGSLVHEVVCHEDDLVELVGPPPSGLTPYREAVHAAMRGVAPDTALRRLGEVATAVTAAAITGSLGTDPGSRWYRALDKPAWQPPSIAFPLVWSALYADLAAVSTATLVDLDQQGAADPGPASADGTTSAARAVGYERALWLNLALNATWGLSFFRARRPALAAVHSAVLTVSAADLARRAGAVQTRRGWQLAPYAAWCGFATALSGSLARRNR
;
A
#
# COMPACT_ATOMS: atom_id res chain seq x y z
N VAL A 1 -4.53 -33.23 -13.50
CA VAL A 1 -3.77 -32.10 -14.07
C VAL A 1 -2.60 -31.77 -13.15
N ARG A 2 -1.39 -31.63 -13.71
CA ARG A 2 -0.17 -31.24 -12.99
C ARG A 2 0.19 -29.81 -13.35
N ALA A 3 0.30 -28.97 -12.35
CA ALA A 3 0.57 -27.54 -12.53
C ALA A 3 1.84 -27.10 -11.79
N LEU A 4 2.68 -26.27 -12.42
CA LEU A 4 3.69 -25.47 -11.73
C LEU A 4 3.16 -24.06 -11.51
N VAL A 5 3.32 -23.52 -10.31
CA VAL A 5 3.05 -22.11 -10.01
C VAL A 5 4.34 -21.42 -9.58
N THR A 6 4.81 -20.46 -10.40
CA THR A 6 5.85 -19.51 -9.97
C THR A 6 5.18 -18.30 -9.36
N GLY A 7 5.82 -17.66 -8.37
CA GLY A 7 5.20 -16.54 -7.67
C GLY A 7 4.08 -16.92 -6.71
N ALA A 8 4.05 -18.16 -6.21
CA ALA A 8 3.05 -18.67 -5.28
C ALA A 8 2.95 -17.87 -3.97
N THR A 9 4.02 -17.20 -3.54
CA THR A 9 4.03 -16.31 -2.37
C THR A 9 3.51 -14.89 -2.66
N GLY A 10 3.17 -14.60 -3.92
CA GLY A 10 2.57 -13.34 -4.35
C GLY A 10 1.04 -13.36 -4.23
N TYR A 11 0.39 -12.21 -4.49
CA TYR A 11 -1.05 -12.06 -4.34
C TYR A 11 -1.86 -13.05 -5.19
N ILE A 12 -1.67 -13.05 -6.52
CA ILE A 12 -2.43 -13.94 -7.42
C ILE A 12 -2.03 -15.40 -7.23
N GLY A 13 -0.71 -15.69 -7.12
CA GLY A 13 -0.24 -17.06 -6.91
C GLY A 13 -0.74 -17.65 -5.59
N GLY A 14 -0.78 -16.86 -4.53
CA GLY A 14 -1.30 -17.27 -3.23
C GLY A 14 -2.80 -17.60 -3.23
N LEU A 15 -3.57 -16.95 -4.09
CA LEU A 15 -4.99 -17.26 -4.30
C LEU A 15 -5.21 -18.39 -5.30
N LEU A 16 -4.36 -18.53 -6.31
CA LEU A 16 -4.49 -19.56 -7.33
C LEU A 16 -4.19 -20.96 -6.80
N VAL A 17 -3.17 -21.12 -5.95
CA VAL A 17 -2.79 -22.44 -5.42
C VAL A 17 -3.94 -23.15 -4.69
N PRO A 18 -4.68 -22.53 -3.76
CA PRO A 18 -5.86 -23.15 -3.16
C PRO A 18 -6.92 -23.59 -4.19
N GLU A 19 -7.23 -22.75 -5.18
CA GLU A 19 -8.21 -23.05 -6.23
C GLU A 19 -7.80 -24.28 -7.05
N LEU A 20 -6.51 -24.38 -7.42
CA LEU A 20 -5.99 -25.55 -8.12
C LEU A 20 -6.09 -26.82 -7.27
N LEU A 21 -5.79 -26.74 -5.96
CA LEU A 21 -5.90 -27.85 -5.02
C LEU A 21 -7.35 -28.30 -4.81
N GLU A 22 -8.30 -27.34 -4.76
CA GLU A 22 -9.74 -27.64 -4.66
C GLU A 22 -10.29 -28.27 -5.94
N ALA A 23 -9.75 -27.89 -7.10
CA ALA A 23 -10.04 -28.55 -8.37
C ALA A 23 -9.40 -29.93 -8.51
N GLY A 24 -8.68 -30.41 -7.49
CA GLY A 24 -8.06 -31.75 -7.46
C GLY A 24 -6.75 -31.86 -8.26
N TRP A 25 -6.07 -30.75 -8.52
CA TRP A 25 -4.82 -30.74 -9.28
C TRP A 25 -3.61 -31.07 -8.39
N GLN A 26 -2.59 -31.64 -9.00
CA GLN A 26 -1.26 -31.77 -8.40
C GLN A 26 -0.49 -30.48 -8.64
N VAL A 27 -0.20 -29.77 -7.57
CA VAL A 27 0.44 -28.45 -7.65
C VAL A 27 1.88 -28.53 -7.18
N ARG A 28 2.79 -28.10 -8.04
CA ARG A 28 4.19 -27.84 -7.73
C ARG A 28 4.39 -26.33 -7.60
N VAL A 29 5.18 -25.88 -6.64
CA VAL A 29 5.51 -24.46 -6.47
C VAL A 29 7.02 -24.26 -6.52
N LEU A 30 7.48 -23.23 -7.24
CA LEU A 30 8.85 -22.75 -7.18
C LEU A 30 8.92 -21.52 -6.27
N THR A 31 9.70 -21.59 -5.21
CA THR A 31 9.86 -20.52 -4.24
C THR A 31 11.30 -20.44 -3.73
N ARG A 32 11.78 -19.22 -3.43
CA ARG A 32 13.11 -19.00 -2.81
C ARG A 32 13.15 -19.36 -1.33
N ASP A 33 11.99 -19.41 -0.68
CA ASP A 33 11.85 -19.64 0.75
C ASP A 33 10.54 -20.39 1.03
N ALA A 34 10.65 -21.65 1.33
CA ALA A 34 9.50 -22.50 1.65
C ALA A 34 8.77 -22.08 2.93
N ALA A 35 9.45 -21.36 3.84
CA ALA A 35 8.81 -20.86 5.08
C ALA A 35 7.78 -19.76 4.82
N ARG A 36 7.81 -19.12 3.64
CA ARG A 36 6.84 -18.08 3.24
C ARG A 36 5.56 -18.62 2.60
N LEU A 37 5.50 -19.92 2.36
CA LEU A 37 4.28 -20.56 1.85
C LEU A 37 3.23 -20.64 2.97
N ASP A 38 1.97 -20.50 2.58
CA ASP A 38 0.85 -20.63 3.51
C ASP A 38 0.82 -22.03 4.15
N ASP A 39 0.68 -22.09 5.46
CA ASP A 39 0.61 -23.34 6.22
C ASP A 39 -0.58 -24.22 5.80
N ALA A 40 -1.65 -23.63 5.27
CA ALA A 40 -2.85 -24.33 4.82
C ALA A 40 -2.58 -25.31 3.66
N TRP A 41 -1.53 -25.10 2.88
CA TRP A 41 -1.16 -25.97 1.75
C TRP A 41 0.13 -26.75 1.95
N ARG A 42 0.78 -26.60 3.11
CA ARG A 42 1.97 -27.42 3.46
C ARG A 42 1.60 -28.91 3.44
N GLY A 43 2.42 -29.68 2.71
CA GLY A 43 2.17 -31.11 2.49
C GLY A 43 1.08 -31.43 1.45
N ARG A 44 0.41 -30.42 0.88
CA ARG A 44 -0.55 -30.59 -0.23
C ARG A 44 0.06 -30.20 -1.57
N VAL A 45 1.15 -29.44 -1.56
CA VAL A 45 1.91 -29.02 -2.74
C VAL A 45 3.30 -29.63 -2.72
N GLU A 46 3.85 -29.87 -3.89
CA GLU A 46 5.26 -30.21 -4.09
C GLU A 46 6.07 -28.91 -4.12
N VAL A 47 7.07 -28.78 -3.26
CA VAL A 47 7.88 -27.57 -3.14
C VAL A 47 9.25 -27.78 -3.77
N VAL A 48 9.55 -26.98 -4.78
CA VAL A 48 10.91 -26.83 -5.31
C VAL A 48 11.49 -25.53 -4.76
N GLU A 49 12.44 -25.66 -3.84
CA GLU A 49 13.15 -24.51 -3.32
C GLU A 49 14.26 -24.12 -4.29
N GLY A 50 14.19 -22.88 -4.82
CA GLY A 50 15.07 -22.39 -5.84
C GLY A 50 14.72 -20.98 -6.30
N ASP A 51 15.59 -20.38 -7.11
CA ASP A 51 15.42 -19.05 -7.70
C ASP A 51 15.07 -19.15 -9.18
N ALA A 52 14.03 -18.44 -9.62
CA ALA A 52 13.64 -18.39 -11.03
C ALA A 52 14.70 -17.72 -11.93
N THR A 53 15.74 -17.08 -11.36
CA THR A 53 16.91 -16.57 -12.09
C THR A 53 17.96 -17.66 -12.38
N SER A 54 17.83 -18.84 -11.78
CA SER A 54 18.73 -19.98 -11.95
C SER A 54 18.15 -20.95 -12.96
N THR A 55 18.85 -21.19 -14.06
CA THR A 55 18.44 -22.16 -15.09
C THR A 55 18.31 -23.57 -14.51
N ASP A 56 19.23 -23.99 -13.64
CA ASP A 56 19.20 -25.30 -13.00
C ASP A 56 17.95 -25.46 -12.10
N ASP A 57 17.57 -24.42 -11.40
CA ASP A 57 16.38 -24.44 -10.54
C ASP A 57 15.09 -24.47 -11.38
N LEU A 58 15.08 -23.74 -12.51
CA LEU A 58 13.97 -23.79 -13.47
C LEU A 58 13.85 -25.18 -14.09
N ASP A 59 14.96 -25.80 -14.48
CA ASP A 59 14.95 -27.15 -15.05
C ASP A 59 14.43 -28.16 -14.02
N ARG A 60 14.83 -28.09 -12.76
CA ARG A 60 14.28 -28.93 -11.67
C ARG A 60 12.79 -28.69 -11.42
N ALA A 61 12.33 -27.44 -11.56
CA ALA A 61 10.93 -27.09 -11.32
C ALA A 61 10.01 -27.53 -12.47
N LEU A 62 10.48 -27.43 -13.72
CA LEU A 62 9.70 -27.65 -14.94
C LEU A 62 9.84 -29.05 -15.51
N ALA A 63 10.91 -29.76 -15.18
CA ALA A 63 11.13 -31.14 -15.59
C ALA A 63 11.54 -31.99 -14.38
N GLU A 64 11.07 -33.23 -14.36
CA GLU A 64 11.49 -34.25 -13.40
C GLU A 64 11.85 -35.52 -14.17
N GLU A 65 13.02 -36.04 -13.92
CA GLU A 65 13.52 -37.23 -14.63
C GLU A 65 12.60 -38.43 -14.37
N GLY A 66 11.98 -38.98 -15.42
CA GLY A 66 11.07 -40.10 -15.35
C GLY A 66 9.63 -39.77 -14.97
N ALA A 67 9.29 -38.50 -14.79
CA ALA A 67 7.92 -38.07 -14.54
C ALA A 67 7.18 -37.65 -15.83
N GLU A 68 5.86 -37.66 -15.79
CA GLU A 68 5.00 -37.07 -16.83
C GLU A 68 5.21 -35.55 -16.92
N PRO A 69 5.22 -34.94 -18.11
CA PRO A 69 5.32 -33.53 -18.28
C PRO A 69 4.20 -32.78 -17.53
N LEU A 70 4.50 -31.53 -17.15
CA LEU A 70 3.47 -30.63 -16.57
C LEU A 70 2.43 -30.27 -17.64
N ASP A 71 1.16 -30.32 -17.25
CA ASP A 71 0.06 -29.87 -18.11
C ASP A 71 0.07 -28.37 -18.28
N VAL A 72 0.40 -27.62 -17.19
CA VAL A 72 0.44 -26.16 -17.24
C VAL A 72 1.54 -25.60 -16.33
N ALA A 73 2.17 -24.52 -16.76
CA ALA A 73 3.09 -23.72 -15.96
C ALA A 73 2.61 -22.28 -15.90
N TYR A 74 2.26 -21.82 -14.69
CA TYR A 74 1.84 -20.45 -14.41
C TYR A 74 3.07 -19.58 -14.16
N TYR A 75 3.29 -18.61 -15.04
CA TYR A 75 4.34 -17.60 -14.89
C TYR A 75 3.74 -16.35 -14.23
N LEU A 76 3.88 -16.24 -12.89
CA LEU A 76 3.31 -15.14 -12.09
C LEU A 76 4.40 -14.31 -11.38
N VAL A 77 5.64 -14.42 -11.85
CA VAL A 77 6.78 -13.64 -11.33
C VAL A 77 6.93 -12.37 -12.14
N HIS A 78 7.18 -11.25 -11.47
CA HIS A 78 7.61 -10.00 -12.10
C HIS A 78 8.42 -9.17 -11.12
N SER A 79 9.38 -8.39 -11.64
CA SER A 79 10.19 -7.49 -10.84
C SER A 79 9.47 -6.15 -10.73
N MET A 80 9.10 -5.73 -9.51
CA MET A 80 8.53 -4.41 -9.23
C MET A 80 9.53 -3.49 -8.53
N ASP A 81 10.77 -3.92 -8.32
CA ASP A 81 11.80 -3.14 -7.67
C ASP A 81 12.31 -2.02 -8.59
N GLY A 82 12.11 -0.77 -8.15
CA GLY A 82 12.23 0.44 -8.95
C GLY A 82 13.63 0.89 -9.36
N ASP A 83 14.63 0.01 -9.41
CA ASP A 83 15.93 0.30 -10.01
C ASP A 83 15.87 0.02 -11.52
N GLY A 84 16.42 0.93 -12.32
CA GLY A 84 16.27 1.02 -13.78
C GLY A 84 16.59 -0.19 -14.65
N ASP A 85 16.85 -1.34 -14.06
CA ASP A 85 17.29 -2.59 -14.72
C ASP A 85 16.20 -3.70 -14.67
N PHE A 86 14.98 -3.38 -14.27
CA PHE A 86 13.93 -4.39 -14.12
C PHE A 86 13.51 -5.02 -15.46
N ALA A 87 13.48 -4.24 -16.56
CA ALA A 87 13.05 -4.72 -17.87
C ALA A 87 14.01 -5.79 -18.44
N ASP A 88 15.32 -5.59 -18.29
CA ASP A 88 16.32 -6.57 -18.73
C ASP A 88 16.25 -7.85 -17.89
N ARG A 89 15.98 -7.70 -16.59
CA ARG A 89 15.79 -8.84 -15.68
C ARG A 89 14.52 -9.62 -16.02
N ASP A 90 13.39 -8.94 -16.23
CA ASP A 90 12.12 -9.58 -16.62
C ASP A 90 12.25 -10.30 -17.98
N ARG A 91 12.97 -9.70 -18.95
CA ARG A 91 13.28 -10.30 -20.24
C ARG A 91 14.09 -11.59 -20.09
N GLN A 92 15.15 -11.57 -19.28
CA GLN A 92 16.00 -12.73 -19.05
C GLN A 92 15.22 -13.86 -18.36
N LEU A 93 14.48 -13.52 -17.29
CA LEU A 93 13.63 -14.48 -16.58
C LEU A 93 12.61 -15.17 -17.50
N ALA A 94 11.91 -14.41 -18.34
CA ALA A 94 10.94 -14.97 -19.28
C ALA A 94 11.62 -15.87 -20.34
N THR A 95 12.81 -15.47 -20.83
CA THR A 95 13.58 -16.25 -21.79
C THR A 95 14.01 -17.58 -21.19
N ASP A 96 14.59 -17.57 -20.00
CA ASP A 96 15.08 -18.77 -19.33
C ASP A 96 13.92 -19.70 -18.94
N PHE A 97 12.80 -19.12 -18.46
CA PHE A 97 11.60 -19.89 -18.13
C PHE A 97 10.99 -20.55 -19.36
N GLY A 98 10.81 -19.81 -20.47
CA GLY A 98 10.27 -20.36 -21.71
C GLY A 98 11.13 -21.50 -22.28
N ALA A 99 12.46 -21.30 -22.27
CA ALA A 99 13.40 -22.32 -22.71
C ALA A 99 13.37 -23.59 -21.82
N ALA A 100 13.30 -23.42 -20.49
CA ALA A 100 13.20 -24.55 -19.56
C ALA A 100 11.84 -25.26 -19.68
N ALA A 101 10.75 -24.53 -19.88
CA ALA A 101 9.42 -25.10 -20.12
C ALA A 101 9.39 -25.96 -21.41
N ALA A 102 10.02 -25.46 -22.47
CA ALA A 102 10.17 -26.23 -23.73
C ALA A 102 10.98 -27.50 -23.54
N ARG A 103 12.13 -27.45 -22.83
CA ARG A 103 12.93 -28.62 -22.50
C ARG A 103 12.18 -29.63 -21.65
N GLY A 104 11.40 -29.16 -20.68
CA GLY A 104 10.59 -29.99 -19.78
C GLY A 104 9.32 -30.54 -20.42
N GLY A 105 9.03 -30.20 -21.68
CA GLY A 105 7.85 -30.68 -22.40
C GLY A 105 6.54 -30.17 -21.82
N VAL A 106 6.55 -29.01 -21.15
CA VAL A 106 5.34 -28.38 -20.59
C VAL A 106 4.30 -28.16 -21.69
N ARG A 107 3.06 -28.58 -21.45
CA ARG A 107 2.02 -28.54 -22.47
C ARG A 107 1.45 -27.13 -22.70
N ARG A 108 1.47 -26.27 -21.66
CA ARG A 108 0.98 -24.87 -21.74
C ARG A 108 1.67 -23.96 -20.75
N ILE A 109 1.97 -22.76 -21.17
CA ILE A 109 2.30 -21.65 -20.27
C ILE A 109 1.09 -20.73 -20.15
N VAL A 110 0.80 -20.27 -18.94
CA VAL A 110 -0.21 -19.24 -18.65
C VAL A 110 0.49 -18.08 -17.95
N TYR A 111 0.35 -16.89 -18.52
CA TYR A 111 0.95 -15.66 -17.99
C TYR A 111 -0.13 -14.61 -17.76
N LEU A 112 -0.16 -14.01 -16.57
CA LEU A 112 -1.03 -12.86 -16.25
C LEU A 112 -0.26 -11.56 -16.46
N SER A 113 -0.64 -10.82 -17.49
CA SER A 113 -0.06 -9.55 -17.90
C SER A 113 -0.97 -8.37 -17.56
N GLY A 114 -0.51 -7.16 -17.84
CA GLY A 114 -1.34 -5.96 -17.79
C GLY A 114 -1.98 -5.68 -19.15
N LEU A 115 -3.26 -5.30 -19.14
CA LEU A 115 -3.93 -4.78 -20.30
C LEU A 115 -3.28 -3.47 -20.74
N HIS A 116 -3.01 -3.31 -22.01
CA HIS A 116 -2.30 -2.14 -22.50
C HIS A 116 -3.12 -1.38 -23.55
N PRO A 117 -3.01 -0.05 -23.59
CA PRO A 117 -3.63 0.78 -24.62
C PRO A 117 -2.92 0.66 -25.96
N ASP A 118 -3.58 1.11 -27.01
CA ASP A 118 -2.92 1.38 -28.28
C ASP A 118 -2.04 2.62 -28.15
N GLY A 119 -0.75 2.52 -28.50
CA GLY A 119 0.18 3.65 -28.51
C GLY A 119 1.40 3.51 -27.60
N GLU A 120 1.88 4.64 -27.07
CA GLU A 120 3.07 4.64 -26.20
C GLU A 120 2.78 3.96 -24.85
N LEU A 121 3.58 2.95 -24.53
CA LEU A 121 3.46 2.20 -23.28
C LEU A 121 4.34 2.83 -22.20
N SER A 122 3.90 2.78 -20.95
CA SER A 122 4.80 2.99 -19.82
C SER A 122 5.90 1.92 -19.83
N ALA A 123 7.09 2.23 -19.29
CA ALA A 123 8.20 1.27 -19.23
C ALA A 123 7.78 -0.06 -18.58
N HIS A 124 6.91 0.01 -17.57
CA HIS A 124 6.37 -1.18 -16.90
C HIS A 124 5.45 -2.01 -17.81
N LEU A 125 4.52 -1.38 -18.52
CA LEU A 125 3.63 -2.09 -19.46
C LEU A 125 4.41 -2.63 -20.66
N ALA A 126 5.41 -1.89 -21.15
CA ALA A 126 6.28 -2.35 -22.23
C ALA A 126 7.04 -3.62 -21.85
N SER A 127 7.59 -3.69 -20.62
CA SER A 127 8.23 -4.92 -20.10
C SER A 127 7.25 -6.08 -20.04
N ARG A 128 6.02 -5.88 -19.58
CA ARG A 128 5.00 -6.94 -19.52
C ARG A 128 4.60 -7.46 -20.89
N VAL A 129 4.43 -6.58 -21.88
CA VAL A 129 4.15 -6.95 -23.27
C VAL A 129 5.31 -7.74 -23.84
N GLU A 130 6.55 -7.31 -23.59
CA GLU A 130 7.76 -8.01 -24.03
C GLU A 130 7.86 -9.41 -23.42
N VAL A 131 7.62 -9.57 -22.12
CA VAL A 131 7.55 -10.88 -21.45
C VAL A 131 6.50 -11.78 -22.10
N GLY A 132 5.30 -11.27 -22.34
CA GLY A 132 4.24 -12.02 -23.03
C GLY A 132 4.69 -12.52 -24.40
N ARG A 133 5.35 -11.66 -25.21
CA ARG A 133 5.88 -12.05 -26.51
C ARG A 133 6.96 -13.11 -26.41
N ILE A 134 7.91 -12.98 -25.48
CA ILE A 134 8.98 -13.98 -25.28
C ILE A 134 8.39 -15.35 -24.95
N LEU A 135 7.37 -15.39 -24.08
CA LEU A 135 6.72 -16.64 -23.72
C LEU A 135 5.94 -17.25 -24.90
N LEU A 136 5.27 -16.44 -25.71
CA LEU A 136 4.60 -16.87 -26.95
C LEU A 136 5.60 -17.44 -27.96
N ASP A 137 6.78 -16.86 -28.06
CA ASP A 137 7.87 -17.27 -28.96
C ASP A 137 8.68 -18.49 -28.43
N SER A 138 8.40 -18.97 -27.21
CA SER A 138 9.14 -20.07 -26.55
C SER A 138 8.98 -21.44 -27.22
N GLY A 139 8.01 -21.60 -28.12
CA GLY A 139 7.63 -22.87 -28.71
C GLY A 139 6.66 -23.71 -27.88
N VAL A 140 6.31 -23.28 -26.67
CA VAL A 140 5.28 -23.89 -25.84
C VAL A 140 3.96 -23.15 -26.06
N PRO A 141 2.82 -23.84 -26.27
CA PRO A 141 1.50 -23.18 -26.35
C PRO A 141 1.30 -22.25 -25.14
N THR A 142 1.09 -20.97 -25.41
CA THR A 142 1.04 -19.94 -24.35
C THR A 142 -0.23 -19.13 -24.40
N ALA A 143 -0.90 -18.95 -23.24
CA ALA A 143 -2.00 -18.02 -23.08
C ALA A 143 -1.52 -16.82 -22.22
N VAL A 144 -1.50 -15.64 -22.83
CA VAL A 144 -1.18 -14.38 -22.13
C VAL A 144 -2.49 -13.68 -21.79
N LEU A 145 -2.86 -13.64 -20.52
CA LEU A 145 -4.06 -12.96 -20.04
C LEU A 145 -3.73 -11.53 -19.68
N GLN A 146 -4.38 -10.56 -20.31
CA GLN A 146 -4.16 -9.14 -20.06
C GLN A 146 -5.32 -8.57 -19.24
N ALA A 147 -5.05 -8.18 -18.00
CA ALA A 147 -6.02 -7.57 -17.08
C ALA A 147 -5.68 -6.10 -16.83
N ALA A 148 -6.70 -5.26 -16.72
CA ALA A 148 -6.54 -3.87 -16.30
C ALA A 148 -6.28 -3.80 -14.78
N THR A 149 -7.26 -3.37 -14.01
CA THR A 149 -7.17 -3.27 -12.55
C THR A 149 -7.88 -4.45 -11.91
N VAL A 150 -7.12 -5.29 -11.22
CA VAL A 150 -7.70 -6.41 -10.45
C VAL A 150 -8.24 -5.90 -9.11
N ILE A 151 -9.52 -6.19 -8.85
CA ILE A 151 -10.22 -5.80 -7.64
C ILE A 151 -10.27 -7.00 -6.69
N GLY A 152 -9.66 -6.84 -5.52
CA GLY A 152 -9.64 -7.86 -4.48
C GLY A 152 -8.80 -7.41 -3.30
N ASP A 153 -9.04 -8.00 -2.13
CA ASP A 153 -8.23 -7.71 -0.93
C ASP A 153 -6.80 -8.24 -1.13
N GLY A 154 -5.81 -7.38 -0.89
CA GLY A 154 -4.40 -7.67 -1.20
C GLY A 154 -3.91 -7.17 -2.57
N SER A 155 -4.80 -6.78 -3.50
CA SER A 155 -4.40 -6.12 -4.74
C SER A 155 -3.83 -4.74 -4.46
N VAL A 156 -2.60 -4.48 -4.94
CA VAL A 156 -1.93 -3.18 -4.72
C VAL A 156 -2.67 -2.06 -5.45
N SER A 157 -3.20 -2.31 -6.65
CA SER A 157 -3.98 -1.33 -7.42
C SER A 157 -5.28 -0.97 -6.69
N PHE A 158 -5.97 -1.97 -6.14
CA PHE A 158 -7.17 -1.75 -5.33
C PHE A 158 -6.85 -1.07 -4.00
N ALA A 159 -5.76 -1.45 -3.33
CA ALA A 159 -5.30 -0.79 -2.11
C ALA A 159 -5.00 0.70 -2.35
N MET A 160 -4.38 1.06 -3.48
CA MET A 160 -4.14 2.45 -3.87
C MET A 160 -5.45 3.23 -4.02
N LEU A 161 -6.44 2.69 -4.75
CA LEU A 161 -7.77 3.28 -4.92
C LEU A 161 -8.46 3.45 -3.57
N ARG A 162 -8.47 2.41 -2.73
CA ARG A 162 -9.03 2.40 -1.39
C ARG A 162 -8.46 3.52 -0.53
N HIS A 163 -7.13 3.61 -0.43
CA HIS A 163 -6.48 4.62 0.42
C HIS A 163 -6.67 6.05 -0.10
N LEU A 164 -6.62 6.26 -1.41
CA LEU A 164 -6.89 7.58 -2.00
C LEU A 164 -8.33 8.03 -1.71
N THR A 165 -9.30 7.16 -1.97
CA THR A 165 -10.71 7.47 -1.74
C THR A 165 -11.00 7.74 -0.28
N THR A 166 -10.46 6.92 0.59
CA THR A 166 -10.65 6.95 2.03
C THR A 166 -10.07 8.21 2.67
N ARG A 167 -8.83 8.56 2.31
CA ARG A 167 -8.08 9.64 2.98
C ARG A 167 -8.34 11.02 2.40
N LEU A 168 -8.89 11.11 1.19
CA LEU A 168 -9.10 12.37 0.48
C LEU A 168 -10.59 12.62 0.19
N PRO A 169 -11.36 13.21 1.14
CA PRO A 169 -12.76 13.58 0.90
C PRO A 169 -12.89 14.66 -0.19
N VAL A 170 -11.86 15.50 -0.33
CA VAL A 170 -11.70 16.49 -1.39
C VAL A 170 -10.32 16.33 -1.99
N MET A 171 -10.22 16.20 -3.30
CA MET A 171 -8.94 16.04 -3.97
C MET A 171 -8.85 16.86 -5.25
N VAL A 172 -7.64 17.35 -5.51
CA VAL A 172 -7.26 17.89 -6.81
C VAL A 172 -6.55 16.79 -7.57
N ALA A 173 -7.09 16.41 -8.72
CA ALA A 173 -6.66 15.24 -9.46
C ALA A 173 -6.28 15.60 -10.91
N PRO A 174 -5.41 14.81 -11.56
CA PRO A 174 -5.09 15.00 -12.97
C PRO A 174 -6.25 14.58 -13.87
N LYS A 175 -6.30 15.14 -15.09
CA LYS A 175 -7.36 14.84 -16.07
C LYS A 175 -7.50 13.37 -16.43
N TRP A 176 -6.41 12.60 -16.39
CA TRP A 176 -6.43 11.18 -16.74
C TRP A 176 -7.21 10.30 -15.74
N LEU A 177 -7.65 10.81 -14.57
CA LEU A 177 -8.63 10.11 -13.75
C LEU A 177 -9.98 9.87 -14.46
N ARG A 178 -10.21 10.54 -15.59
CA ARG A 178 -11.39 10.37 -16.44
C ARG A 178 -11.18 9.41 -17.60
N ASN A 179 -10.00 8.81 -17.72
CA ASN A 179 -9.76 7.76 -18.69
C ASN A 179 -10.56 6.51 -18.30
N LEU A 180 -11.01 5.78 -19.30
CA LEU A 180 -11.79 4.57 -19.12
C LEU A 180 -10.89 3.41 -18.71
N ILE A 181 -11.37 2.61 -17.77
CA ILE A 181 -10.73 1.40 -17.25
C ILE A 181 -11.80 0.32 -17.16
N GLN A 182 -11.44 -0.90 -17.51
CA GLN A 182 -12.30 -2.07 -17.33
C GLN A 182 -11.75 -2.94 -16.19
N PRO A 183 -12.13 -2.69 -14.92
CA PRO A 183 -11.66 -3.48 -13.78
C PRO A 183 -12.22 -4.91 -13.85
N ILE A 184 -11.51 -5.85 -13.21
CA ILE A 184 -11.93 -7.24 -13.11
C ILE A 184 -11.83 -7.72 -11.67
N ALA A 185 -12.81 -8.48 -11.19
CA ALA A 185 -12.75 -9.13 -9.89
C ALA A 185 -11.65 -10.20 -9.85
N VAL A 186 -10.99 -10.37 -8.71
CA VAL A 186 -9.92 -11.37 -8.58
C VAL A 186 -10.45 -12.78 -8.78
N GLU A 187 -11.66 -13.07 -8.35
CA GLU A 187 -12.33 -14.36 -8.55
C GLU A 187 -12.50 -14.68 -10.04
N ASP A 188 -12.84 -13.70 -10.87
CA ASP A 188 -12.95 -13.86 -12.32
C ASP A 188 -11.57 -14.08 -12.97
N VAL A 189 -10.52 -13.41 -12.47
CA VAL A 189 -9.13 -13.67 -12.91
C VAL A 189 -8.73 -15.11 -12.60
N LEU A 190 -9.04 -15.61 -11.40
CA LEU A 190 -8.73 -16.99 -10.99
C LEU A 190 -9.47 -18.00 -11.87
N HIS A 191 -10.76 -17.74 -12.17
CA HIS A 191 -11.53 -18.57 -13.11
C HIS A 191 -10.84 -18.67 -14.47
N TYR A 192 -10.42 -17.54 -15.06
CA TYR A 192 -9.75 -17.54 -16.36
C TYR A 192 -8.38 -18.20 -16.30
N LEU A 193 -7.61 -18.03 -15.21
CA LEU A 193 -6.33 -18.72 -15.03
C LEU A 193 -6.53 -20.26 -15.01
N LEU A 194 -7.55 -20.76 -14.32
CA LEU A 194 -7.85 -22.20 -14.33
C LEU A 194 -8.33 -22.68 -15.70
N ALA A 195 -9.27 -21.97 -16.31
CA ALA A 195 -9.91 -22.39 -17.54
C ALA A 195 -8.94 -22.42 -18.73
N THR A 196 -7.96 -21.52 -18.78
CA THR A 196 -6.96 -21.46 -19.87
C THR A 196 -6.06 -22.67 -19.93
N ALA A 197 -5.89 -23.43 -18.85
CA ALA A 197 -5.12 -24.67 -18.89
C ALA A 197 -5.75 -25.72 -19.83
N GLY A 198 -7.08 -25.66 -20.04
CA GLY A 198 -7.84 -26.56 -20.90
C GLY A 198 -7.94 -26.12 -22.36
N LEU A 199 -7.36 -25.00 -22.75
CA LEU A 199 -7.41 -24.53 -24.14
C LEU A 199 -6.76 -25.52 -25.12
N PRO A 200 -7.25 -25.63 -26.37
CA PRO A 200 -6.63 -26.46 -27.40
C PRO A 200 -5.14 -26.13 -27.63
N PRO A 201 -4.29 -27.12 -27.93
CA PRO A 201 -2.84 -26.91 -28.07
C PRO A 201 -2.44 -25.92 -29.17
N ASP A 202 -3.28 -25.75 -30.18
CA ASP A 202 -3.09 -24.82 -31.31
C ASP A 202 -3.46 -23.36 -30.93
N VAL A 203 -4.07 -23.15 -29.76
CA VAL A 203 -4.39 -21.81 -29.26
C VAL A 203 -3.18 -21.30 -28.45
N SER A 204 -2.44 -20.37 -29.07
CA SER A 204 -1.26 -19.72 -28.46
C SER A 204 -1.32 -18.23 -28.82
N ARG A 205 -1.84 -17.40 -27.90
CA ARG A 205 -2.03 -15.97 -28.15
C ARG A 205 -2.29 -15.18 -26.87
N THR A 206 -2.39 -13.88 -27.02
CA THR A 206 -2.85 -12.95 -25.99
C THR A 206 -4.36 -12.86 -25.99
N PHE A 207 -4.95 -12.71 -24.79
CA PHE A 207 -6.37 -12.51 -24.52
C PHE A 207 -6.56 -11.36 -23.55
N ASP A 208 -7.54 -10.51 -23.84
CA ASP A 208 -7.99 -9.49 -22.90
C ASP A 208 -8.98 -10.10 -21.92
N ILE A 209 -8.85 -9.76 -20.63
CA ILE A 209 -9.79 -10.14 -19.59
C ILE A 209 -10.24 -8.92 -18.79
N GLY A 210 -11.53 -8.72 -18.67
CA GLY A 210 -12.15 -7.61 -17.97
C GLY A 210 -13.46 -8.00 -17.31
N GLY A 211 -13.88 -7.21 -16.33
CA GLY A 211 -15.22 -7.31 -15.75
C GLY A 211 -16.27 -6.73 -16.68
N PRO A 212 -17.56 -6.76 -16.28
CA PRO A 212 -18.65 -6.28 -17.11
C PRO A 212 -18.75 -4.75 -17.18
N ASP A 213 -18.08 -4.03 -16.30
CA ASP A 213 -18.19 -2.57 -16.17
C ASP A 213 -16.99 -1.86 -16.80
N VAL A 214 -17.24 -0.83 -17.60
CA VAL A 214 -16.25 0.13 -18.07
C VAL A 214 -16.48 1.44 -17.34
N LEU A 215 -15.53 1.86 -16.52
CA LEU A 215 -15.65 2.99 -15.61
C LEU A 215 -14.44 3.92 -15.73
N THR A 216 -14.63 5.20 -15.40
CA THR A 216 -13.48 6.07 -15.12
C THR A 216 -12.92 5.77 -13.74
N TYR A 217 -11.65 6.10 -13.50
CA TYR A 217 -11.07 5.95 -12.17
C TYR A 217 -11.80 6.82 -11.12
N GLU A 218 -12.32 7.99 -11.54
CA GLU A 218 -13.19 8.85 -10.74
C GLU A 218 -14.48 8.12 -10.33
N GLU A 219 -15.17 7.44 -11.25
CA GLU A 219 -16.38 6.66 -10.98
C GLU A 219 -16.07 5.47 -10.05
N MET A 220 -14.95 4.77 -10.28
CA MET A 220 -14.51 3.69 -9.40
C MET A 220 -14.35 4.18 -7.95
N MET A 221 -13.77 5.37 -7.74
CA MET A 221 -13.64 5.97 -6.42
C MET A 221 -15.00 6.33 -5.80
N GLN A 222 -15.96 6.81 -6.61
CA GLN A 222 -17.31 7.14 -6.12
C GLN A 222 -18.07 5.87 -5.71
N VAL A 223 -18.05 4.82 -6.55
CA VAL A 223 -18.67 3.53 -6.22
C VAL A 223 -18.06 2.94 -4.95
N PHE A 224 -16.73 2.98 -4.82
CA PHE A 224 -16.06 2.54 -3.60
C PHE A 224 -16.54 3.34 -2.36
N ALA A 225 -16.66 4.66 -2.48
CA ALA A 225 -17.13 5.49 -1.36
C ALA A 225 -18.58 5.14 -0.97
N GLU A 226 -19.45 4.90 -1.95
CA GLU A 226 -20.85 4.49 -1.72
C GLU A 226 -20.92 3.13 -1.02
N GLU A 227 -20.19 2.11 -1.52
CA GLU A 227 -20.18 0.76 -0.94
C GLU A 227 -19.62 0.69 0.48
N THR A 228 -18.69 1.58 0.80
CA THR A 228 -18.09 1.67 2.15
C THR A 228 -18.81 2.65 3.08
N GLY A 229 -20.00 3.15 2.69
CA GLY A 229 -20.82 4.07 3.50
C GLY A 229 -20.20 5.46 3.69
N GLN A 230 -19.28 5.84 2.82
CA GLN A 230 -18.63 7.14 2.86
C GLN A 230 -19.39 8.16 2.02
N ARG A 231 -19.22 9.45 2.35
CA ARG A 231 -19.78 10.53 1.53
C ARG A 231 -19.13 10.55 0.16
N ARG A 232 -19.87 10.97 -0.87
CA ARG A 232 -19.33 11.18 -2.22
C ARG A 232 -18.12 12.10 -2.19
N ARG A 233 -17.07 11.73 -2.94
CA ARG A 233 -15.81 12.49 -3.00
C ARG A 233 -15.95 13.70 -3.89
N VAL A 234 -15.36 14.83 -3.47
CA VAL A 234 -15.26 16.03 -4.31
C VAL A 234 -13.93 15.95 -5.06
N ILE A 235 -14.00 15.65 -6.36
CA ILE A 235 -12.81 15.49 -7.20
C ILE A 235 -12.78 16.66 -8.20
N VAL A 236 -11.75 17.50 -8.12
CA VAL A 236 -11.52 18.61 -9.03
C VAL A 236 -10.36 18.26 -9.94
N THR A 237 -10.65 18.01 -11.21
CA THR A 237 -9.61 17.65 -12.18
C THR A 237 -8.95 18.90 -12.76
N VAL A 238 -7.60 18.90 -12.78
CA VAL A 238 -6.77 19.99 -13.33
C VAL A 238 -5.83 19.48 -14.43
N PRO A 239 -5.54 20.31 -15.46
CA PRO A 239 -4.73 19.88 -16.58
C PRO A 239 -3.22 19.82 -16.29
N VAL A 240 -2.76 20.37 -15.16
CA VAL A 240 -1.34 20.69 -14.90
C VAL A 240 -0.61 19.61 -14.09
N LEU A 241 -1.32 18.62 -13.52
CA LEU A 241 -0.68 17.58 -12.73
C LEU A 241 -0.08 16.50 -13.64
N THR A 242 1.27 16.50 -13.71
CA THR A 242 2.01 15.46 -14.42
C THR A 242 1.96 14.12 -13.64
N PRO A 243 2.08 12.96 -14.32
CA PRO A 243 2.13 11.66 -13.65
C PRO A 243 3.22 11.57 -12.58
N ARG A 244 4.36 12.23 -12.81
CA ARG A 244 5.50 12.27 -11.89
C ARG A 244 5.15 13.03 -10.59
N LEU A 245 4.39 14.11 -10.67
CA LEU A 245 3.94 14.85 -9.50
C LEU A 245 2.84 14.10 -8.76
N ALA A 246 1.90 13.49 -9.50
CA ALA A 246 0.83 12.68 -8.96
C ALA A 246 1.38 11.46 -8.20
N SER A 247 2.40 10.76 -8.72
CA SER A 247 3.00 9.60 -8.05
C SER A 247 3.68 9.94 -6.72
N HIS A 248 4.27 11.14 -6.59
CA HIS A 248 4.79 11.64 -5.31
C HIS A 248 3.68 11.84 -4.27
N TRP A 249 2.56 12.40 -4.72
CA TRP A 249 1.38 12.62 -3.89
C TRP A 249 0.77 11.29 -3.42
N VAL A 250 0.63 10.33 -4.32
CA VAL A 250 0.15 8.98 -4.01
C VAL A 250 1.03 8.33 -2.94
N GLY A 251 2.36 8.40 -3.07
CA GLY A 251 3.28 7.87 -2.08
C GLY A 251 3.25 8.59 -0.72
N LEU A 252 2.75 9.84 -0.65
CA LEU A 252 2.52 10.56 0.60
C LEU A 252 1.20 10.17 1.28
N VAL A 253 0.16 9.95 0.48
CA VAL A 253 -1.21 9.73 0.96
C VAL A 253 -1.50 8.24 1.19
N THR A 254 -0.83 7.35 0.47
CA THR A 254 -1.05 5.90 0.60
C THR A 254 0.16 5.21 1.27
N PRO A 255 -0.02 4.06 1.92
CA PRO A 255 1.08 3.25 2.44
C PRO A 255 1.77 2.43 1.34
N VAL A 256 1.37 2.59 0.08
CA VAL A 256 1.95 1.89 -1.06
C VAL A 256 3.36 2.44 -1.32
N ASP A 257 4.32 1.54 -1.47
CA ASP A 257 5.70 1.91 -1.77
C ASP A 257 5.78 2.74 -3.05
N ALA A 258 6.60 3.80 -3.05
CA ALA A 258 6.73 4.69 -4.19
C ALA A 258 7.29 4.00 -5.45
N GLY A 259 8.08 2.94 -5.28
CA GLY A 259 8.59 2.10 -6.36
C GLY A 259 7.47 1.36 -7.10
N VAL A 260 6.43 0.97 -6.38
CA VAL A 260 5.24 0.30 -6.93
C VAL A 260 4.18 1.29 -7.41
N ALA A 261 3.96 2.37 -6.66
CA ALA A 261 2.96 3.38 -7.00
C ALA A 261 3.25 4.11 -8.32
N LYS A 262 4.53 4.41 -8.63
CA LYS A 262 4.92 5.11 -9.87
C LYS A 262 4.53 4.36 -11.14
N PRO A 263 4.89 3.08 -11.32
CA PRO A 263 4.47 2.29 -12.48
C PRO A 263 2.95 2.21 -12.62
N LEU A 264 2.23 2.01 -11.51
CA LEU A 264 0.78 1.91 -11.51
C LEU A 264 0.11 3.23 -11.93
N VAL A 265 0.55 4.37 -11.39
CA VAL A 265 0.07 5.70 -11.82
C VAL A 265 0.37 5.95 -13.28
N GLY A 266 1.56 5.53 -13.76
CA GLY A 266 1.94 5.64 -15.17
C GLY A 266 1.01 4.85 -16.11
N SER A 267 0.48 3.74 -15.68
CA SER A 267 -0.46 2.92 -16.46
C SER A 267 -1.86 3.54 -16.56
N LEU A 268 -2.26 4.42 -15.62
CA LEU A 268 -3.58 5.08 -15.62
C LEU A 268 -3.67 6.28 -16.59
N VAL A 269 -2.55 6.68 -17.20
CA VAL A 269 -2.52 7.86 -18.11
C VAL A 269 -3.27 7.59 -19.41
N HIS A 270 -3.49 6.34 -19.76
CA HIS A 270 -4.20 5.89 -20.95
C HIS A 270 -5.49 5.16 -20.59
N GLU A 271 -6.38 5.02 -21.58
CA GLU A 271 -7.55 4.16 -21.44
C GLU A 271 -7.10 2.69 -21.46
N VAL A 272 -7.68 1.88 -20.59
CA VAL A 272 -7.34 0.47 -20.42
C VAL A 272 -8.64 -0.34 -20.40
N VAL A 273 -9.17 -0.60 -21.59
CA VAL A 273 -10.44 -1.30 -21.84
C VAL A 273 -10.14 -2.48 -22.77
N CYS A 274 -10.81 -3.60 -22.57
CA CYS A 274 -10.68 -4.77 -23.43
C CYS A 274 -11.10 -4.45 -24.86
N HIS A 275 -10.34 -4.96 -25.83
CA HIS A 275 -10.61 -4.79 -27.26
C HIS A 275 -11.31 -6.01 -27.85
N GLU A 276 -11.31 -7.13 -27.13
CA GLU A 276 -11.89 -8.40 -27.53
C GLU A 276 -12.39 -9.19 -26.31
N ASP A 277 -13.18 -10.22 -26.53
CA ASP A 277 -13.74 -11.15 -25.54
C ASP A 277 -13.58 -12.63 -25.95
N ASP A 278 -12.63 -12.91 -26.86
CA ASP A 278 -12.39 -14.23 -27.45
C ASP A 278 -12.17 -15.33 -26.38
N LEU A 279 -11.55 -14.98 -25.22
CA LEU A 279 -11.35 -15.96 -24.16
C LEU A 279 -12.69 -16.44 -23.57
N VAL A 280 -13.63 -15.51 -23.39
CA VAL A 280 -14.98 -15.83 -22.89
C VAL A 280 -15.71 -16.78 -23.84
N GLU A 281 -15.53 -16.57 -25.15
CA GLU A 281 -16.12 -17.48 -26.16
C GLU A 281 -15.50 -18.88 -26.12
N LEU A 282 -14.19 -18.99 -25.83
CA LEU A 282 -13.46 -20.26 -25.81
C LEU A 282 -13.66 -21.08 -24.54
N VAL A 283 -13.69 -20.43 -23.37
CA VAL A 283 -13.71 -21.14 -22.07
C VAL A 283 -14.99 -20.89 -21.29
N GLY A 284 -15.84 -19.98 -21.71
CA GLY A 284 -17.04 -19.56 -21.01
C GLY A 284 -16.78 -18.54 -19.90
N PRO A 285 -17.80 -17.78 -19.50
CA PRO A 285 -17.73 -16.91 -18.34
C PRO A 285 -17.70 -17.72 -17.03
N PRO A 286 -17.34 -17.10 -15.88
CA PRO A 286 -17.56 -17.72 -14.58
C PRO A 286 -18.99 -18.25 -14.41
N PRO A 287 -19.24 -19.32 -13.65
CA PRO A 287 -20.58 -19.92 -13.51
C PRO A 287 -21.67 -18.96 -13.04
N SER A 288 -21.31 -17.94 -12.24
CA SER A 288 -22.19 -16.86 -11.77
C SER A 288 -22.30 -15.68 -12.72
N GLY A 289 -21.63 -15.72 -13.90
CA GLY A 289 -21.35 -14.57 -14.73
C GLY A 289 -20.18 -13.73 -14.22
N LEU A 290 -19.77 -12.75 -15.01
CA LEU A 290 -18.73 -11.81 -14.60
C LEU A 290 -19.20 -10.94 -13.43
N THR A 291 -18.33 -10.72 -12.47
CA THR A 291 -18.63 -9.98 -11.25
C THR A 291 -18.63 -8.47 -11.49
N PRO A 292 -19.75 -7.76 -11.28
CA PRO A 292 -19.80 -6.31 -11.39
C PRO A 292 -18.83 -5.64 -10.42
N TYR A 293 -18.28 -4.48 -10.80
CA TYR A 293 -17.32 -3.73 -10.00
C TYR A 293 -17.79 -3.46 -8.57
N ARG A 294 -19.07 -3.11 -8.41
CA ARG A 294 -19.70 -2.87 -7.10
C ARG A 294 -19.65 -4.11 -6.21
N GLU A 295 -19.94 -5.28 -6.75
CA GLU A 295 -19.90 -6.55 -6.02
C GLU A 295 -18.46 -6.97 -5.71
N ALA A 296 -17.53 -6.76 -6.63
CA ALA A 296 -16.10 -6.98 -6.42
C ALA A 296 -15.55 -6.12 -5.27
N VAL A 297 -15.94 -4.83 -5.21
CA VAL A 297 -15.59 -3.94 -4.09
C VAL A 297 -16.18 -4.46 -2.77
N HIS A 298 -17.47 -4.85 -2.79
CA HIS A 298 -18.13 -5.40 -1.60
C HIS A 298 -17.42 -6.67 -1.10
N ALA A 299 -17.04 -7.57 -2.03
CA ALA A 299 -16.31 -8.79 -1.71
C ALA A 299 -14.91 -8.49 -1.14
N ALA A 300 -14.16 -7.58 -1.78
CA ALA A 300 -12.83 -7.17 -1.35
C ALA A 300 -12.82 -6.44 0.00
N MET A 301 -13.94 -5.87 0.39
CA MET A 301 -14.09 -5.16 1.67
C MET A 301 -14.69 -6.03 2.78
N ARG A 302 -15.06 -7.29 2.50
CA ARG A 302 -15.52 -8.24 3.53
C ARG A 302 -14.41 -8.50 4.55
N GLY A 303 -14.67 -8.17 5.81
CA GLY A 303 -13.69 -8.30 6.90
C GLY A 303 -12.71 -7.12 7.04
N VAL A 304 -12.69 -6.19 6.08
CA VAL A 304 -11.94 -4.95 6.23
C VAL A 304 -12.71 -3.98 7.12
N ALA A 305 -12.09 -3.51 8.20
CA ALA A 305 -12.73 -2.56 9.12
C ALA A 305 -13.17 -1.30 8.36
N PRO A 306 -14.34 -0.73 8.71
CA PRO A 306 -14.77 0.55 8.17
C PRO A 306 -13.67 1.58 8.32
N ASP A 307 -13.54 2.45 7.32
CA ASP A 307 -12.51 3.46 7.34
C ASP A 307 -12.67 4.41 8.54
N THR A 308 -11.80 4.22 9.50
CA THR A 308 -11.74 5.08 10.69
C THR A 308 -11.00 6.39 10.44
N ALA A 309 -10.45 6.63 9.23
CA ALA A 309 -9.55 7.75 8.98
C ALA A 309 -10.20 9.11 9.23
N LEU A 310 -11.42 9.35 8.73
CA LEU A 310 -12.12 10.62 8.98
C LEU A 310 -12.50 10.78 10.46
N ARG A 311 -12.91 9.70 11.11
CA ARG A 311 -13.20 9.72 12.55
C ARG A 311 -11.91 10.01 13.32
N ARG A 312 -10.82 9.29 13.04
CA ARG A 312 -9.51 9.50 13.68
C ARG A 312 -8.96 10.89 13.41
N LEU A 313 -9.10 11.40 12.19
CA LEU A 313 -8.70 12.77 11.86
C LEU A 313 -9.52 13.78 12.68
N GLY A 314 -10.84 13.61 12.79
CA GLY A 314 -11.70 14.46 13.59
C GLY A 314 -11.33 14.43 15.07
N GLU A 315 -11.12 13.25 15.65
CA GLU A 315 -10.70 13.06 17.04
C GLU A 315 -9.35 13.73 17.32
N VAL A 316 -8.33 13.43 16.52
CA VAL A 316 -6.97 13.96 16.70
C VAL A 316 -6.91 15.46 16.44
N ALA A 317 -7.50 15.94 15.34
CA ALA A 317 -7.51 17.37 15.00
C ALA A 317 -8.24 18.19 16.06
N THR A 318 -9.36 17.70 16.59
CA THR A 318 -10.09 18.35 17.68
C THR A 318 -9.23 18.45 18.93
N ALA A 319 -8.56 17.37 19.30
CA ALA A 319 -7.71 17.35 20.48
C ALA A 319 -6.46 18.25 20.35
N VAL A 320 -5.79 18.20 19.20
CA VAL A 320 -4.64 19.07 18.90
C VAL A 320 -5.07 20.54 18.94
N THR A 321 -6.22 20.86 18.33
CA THR A 321 -6.79 22.22 18.36
C THR A 321 -7.12 22.66 19.77
N ALA A 322 -7.75 21.80 20.57
CA ALA A 322 -8.05 22.09 21.96
C ALA A 322 -6.79 22.33 22.79
N ALA A 323 -5.73 21.51 22.58
CA ALA A 323 -4.45 21.71 23.24
C ALA A 323 -3.78 23.03 22.83
N ALA A 324 -3.83 23.39 21.53
CA ALA A 324 -3.29 24.64 21.01
C ALA A 324 -4.02 25.86 21.60
N ILE A 325 -5.35 25.85 21.64
CA ILE A 325 -6.17 26.93 22.22
C ILE A 325 -5.87 27.05 23.72
N THR A 326 -5.86 25.93 24.47
CA THR A 326 -5.61 25.95 25.91
C THR A 326 -4.20 26.46 26.21
N GLY A 327 -3.20 26.02 25.48
CA GLY A 327 -1.81 26.53 25.60
C GLY A 327 -1.71 28.02 25.29
N SER A 328 -2.43 28.50 24.25
CA SER A 328 -2.47 29.93 23.91
C SER A 328 -3.11 30.78 25.00
N LEU A 329 -4.20 30.32 25.61
CA LEU A 329 -4.86 31.01 26.72
C LEU A 329 -4.00 31.07 27.98
N GLY A 330 -3.13 30.05 28.17
CA GLY A 330 -2.14 30.01 29.24
C GLY A 330 -0.91 30.90 29.02
N THR A 331 -0.70 31.44 27.81
CA THR A 331 0.50 32.15 27.38
C THR A 331 0.29 33.66 27.34
N ASP A 332 1.07 34.40 28.11
CA ASP A 332 1.03 35.88 28.16
C ASP A 332 2.45 36.48 27.95
N PRO A 333 2.90 36.60 26.69
CA PRO A 333 4.20 37.20 26.38
C PRO A 333 4.22 38.73 26.60
N GLY A 334 3.02 39.37 26.74
CA GLY A 334 2.86 40.79 27.02
C GLY A 334 2.96 41.14 28.50
N SER A 335 2.99 40.18 29.41
CA SER A 335 3.04 40.43 30.86
C SER A 335 4.29 41.20 31.26
N ARG A 336 4.12 42.09 32.28
CA ARG A 336 5.24 42.82 32.87
C ARG A 336 6.32 41.87 33.39
N TRP A 337 5.91 40.76 33.98
CA TRP A 337 6.80 39.74 34.50
C TRP A 337 7.69 39.13 33.37
N TYR A 338 7.08 38.70 32.27
CA TYR A 338 7.83 38.09 31.18
C TYR A 338 8.78 39.07 30.46
N ARG A 339 8.36 40.33 30.38
CA ARG A 339 9.22 41.39 29.79
C ARG A 339 10.42 41.71 30.67
N ALA A 340 10.28 41.54 31.99
CA ALA A 340 11.35 41.81 32.96
C ALA A 340 12.38 40.66 33.08
N LEU A 341 12.11 39.47 32.50
CA LEU A 341 13.05 38.35 32.54
C LEU A 341 14.34 38.66 31.78
N ASP A 342 15.49 38.27 32.34
CA ASP A 342 16.76 38.20 31.61
C ASP A 342 16.72 37.03 30.63
N LYS A 343 16.73 37.33 29.34
CA LYS A 343 16.56 36.36 28.26
C LYS A 343 17.91 36.04 27.62
N PRO A 344 18.16 34.75 27.28
CA PRO A 344 19.39 34.40 26.56
C PRO A 344 19.40 35.00 25.15
N ALA A 345 20.59 35.39 24.67
CA ALA A 345 20.77 36.03 23.35
C ALA A 345 20.33 35.12 22.18
N TRP A 346 20.30 33.80 22.39
CA TRP A 346 19.85 32.82 21.40
C TRP A 346 18.33 32.54 21.43
N GLN A 347 17.55 33.27 22.25
CA GLN A 347 16.09 33.13 22.22
C GLN A 347 15.54 33.61 20.87
N PRO A 348 14.73 32.81 20.19
CA PRO A 348 14.10 33.20 18.92
C PRO A 348 13.20 34.43 19.07
N PRO A 349 12.98 35.19 17.99
CA PRO A 349 11.99 36.24 17.96
C PRO A 349 10.60 35.69 18.33
N SER A 350 9.77 36.51 18.99
CA SER A 350 8.45 36.05 19.48
C SER A 350 7.54 35.50 18.39
N ILE A 351 7.65 36.00 17.15
CA ILE A 351 6.87 35.51 15.99
C ILE A 351 7.23 34.09 15.58
N ALA A 352 8.44 33.60 15.87
CA ALA A 352 8.86 32.25 15.52
C ALA A 352 8.04 31.18 16.27
N PHE A 353 7.65 31.44 17.52
CA PHE A 353 6.92 30.46 18.35
C PHE A 353 5.57 30.06 17.73
N PRO A 354 4.63 30.98 17.43
CA PRO A 354 3.34 30.57 16.86
C PRO A 354 3.51 29.92 15.47
N LEU A 355 4.44 30.34 14.64
CA LEU A 355 4.67 29.74 13.32
C LEU A 355 5.16 28.29 13.43
N VAL A 356 6.18 28.04 14.26
CA VAL A 356 6.73 26.71 14.46
C VAL A 356 5.71 25.79 15.12
N TRP A 357 5.02 26.25 16.17
CA TRP A 357 3.98 25.45 16.84
C TRP A 357 2.82 25.07 15.90
N SER A 358 2.37 26.00 15.03
CA SER A 358 1.31 25.71 14.07
C SER A 358 1.71 24.61 13.09
N ALA A 359 2.94 24.66 12.56
CA ALA A 359 3.47 23.63 11.68
C ALA A 359 3.61 22.27 12.39
N LEU A 360 4.13 22.26 13.62
CA LEU A 360 4.32 21.05 14.41
C LEU A 360 2.98 20.42 14.84
N TYR A 361 1.97 21.21 15.16
CA TYR A 361 0.63 20.71 15.45
C TYR A 361 -0.04 20.11 14.22
N ALA A 362 0.13 20.70 13.04
CA ALA A 362 -0.38 20.14 11.80
C ALA A 362 0.29 18.80 11.48
N ASP A 363 1.63 18.72 11.63
CA ASP A 363 2.39 17.48 11.44
C ASP A 363 1.99 16.42 12.47
N LEU A 364 1.91 16.77 13.76
CA LEU A 364 1.46 15.87 14.82
C LEU A 364 0.07 15.31 14.54
N ALA A 365 -0.87 16.16 14.09
CA ALA A 365 -2.22 15.72 13.75
C ALA A 365 -2.22 14.74 12.56
N ALA A 366 -1.49 15.05 11.50
CA ALA A 366 -1.41 14.22 10.31
C ALA A 366 -0.76 12.85 10.59
N VAL A 367 0.41 12.86 11.23
CA VAL A 367 1.17 11.64 11.52
C VAL A 367 0.46 10.76 12.54
N SER A 368 -0.14 11.34 13.59
CA SER A 368 -0.88 10.58 14.60
C SER A 368 -2.14 9.96 14.01
N THR A 369 -2.89 10.70 13.18
CA THR A 369 -4.04 10.16 12.46
C THR A 369 -3.64 8.96 11.61
N ALA A 370 -2.62 9.12 10.76
CA ALA A 370 -2.14 8.05 9.89
C ALA A 370 -1.68 6.81 10.70
N THR A 371 -1.00 7.03 11.83
CA THR A 371 -0.52 5.94 12.70
C THR A 371 -1.69 5.16 13.31
N LEU A 372 -2.72 5.85 13.81
CA LEU A 372 -3.91 5.21 14.40
C LEU A 372 -4.73 4.46 13.35
N VAL A 373 -4.87 5.03 12.15
CA VAL A 373 -5.59 4.39 11.04
C VAL A 373 -4.92 3.07 10.64
N ASP A 374 -3.59 3.06 10.50
CA ASP A 374 -2.89 1.83 10.12
C ASP A 374 -2.96 0.77 11.23
N LEU A 375 -2.92 1.18 12.50
CA LEU A 375 -3.08 0.25 13.63
C LEU A 375 -4.51 -0.33 13.69
N ASP A 376 -5.54 0.48 13.42
CA ASP A 376 -6.93 0.03 13.32
C ASP A 376 -7.09 -1.00 12.18
N GLN A 377 -6.49 -0.72 11.01
CA GLN A 377 -6.54 -1.61 9.85
C GLN A 377 -5.77 -2.93 10.09
N GLN A 378 -4.57 -2.86 10.69
CA GLN A 378 -3.81 -4.06 11.05
C GLN A 378 -4.56 -4.92 12.06
N GLY A 379 -5.26 -4.30 13.02
CA GLY A 379 -6.05 -5.05 14.01
C GLY A 379 -7.29 -5.69 13.44
N ALA A 380 -7.82 -5.19 12.32
CA ALA A 380 -8.94 -5.79 11.61
C ALA A 380 -8.52 -6.96 10.71
N ALA A 381 -7.33 -6.83 10.09
CA ALA A 381 -6.80 -7.85 9.17
C ALA A 381 -6.21 -9.07 9.91
N ASP A 382 -5.63 -8.86 11.09
CA ASP A 382 -5.03 -9.92 11.91
C ASP A 382 -5.33 -9.70 13.40
N PRO A 383 -6.34 -10.34 13.95
CA PRO A 383 -6.69 -10.26 15.37
C PRO A 383 -5.69 -10.96 16.31
N GLY A 384 -4.72 -11.70 15.76
CA GLY A 384 -3.70 -12.42 16.51
C GLY A 384 -2.54 -11.54 17.02
N PRO A 385 -1.59 -12.10 17.79
CA PRO A 385 -0.39 -11.40 18.24
C PRO A 385 0.57 -11.20 17.05
N ALA A 386 0.55 -10.01 16.45
CA ALA A 386 1.28 -9.67 15.22
C ALA A 386 2.69 -9.09 15.45
N SER A 387 3.18 -9.01 16.67
CA SER A 387 4.50 -8.43 16.97
C SER A 387 5.38 -9.37 17.81
N ALA A 388 6.71 -9.23 17.66
CA ALA A 388 7.70 -10.00 18.40
C ALA A 388 7.59 -9.89 19.93
N ASP A 389 6.86 -8.89 20.43
CA ASP A 389 6.58 -8.66 21.87
C ASP A 389 5.21 -9.22 22.32
N GLY A 390 4.47 -9.92 21.44
CA GLY A 390 3.18 -10.53 21.75
C GLY A 390 2.02 -9.53 21.91
N THR A 391 2.20 -8.24 21.57
CA THR A 391 1.13 -7.24 21.65
C THR A 391 0.30 -7.19 20.39
N THR A 392 -1.03 -7.16 20.52
CA THR A 392 -1.96 -7.02 19.39
C THR A 392 -1.92 -5.61 18.81
N SER A 393 -2.30 -5.46 17.53
CA SER A 393 -2.43 -4.14 16.88
C SER A 393 -3.43 -3.24 17.59
N ALA A 394 -4.52 -3.80 18.10
CA ALA A 394 -5.50 -3.08 18.93
C ALA A 394 -4.88 -2.54 20.24
N ALA A 395 -4.07 -3.34 20.93
CA ALA A 395 -3.36 -2.89 22.14
C ALA A 395 -2.33 -1.78 21.84
N ARG A 396 -1.66 -1.86 20.68
CA ARG A 396 -0.75 -0.81 20.21
C ARG A 396 -1.49 0.48 19.87
N ALA A 397 -2.68 0.40 19.25
CA ALA A 397 -3.53 1.56 18.96
C ALA A 397 -3.95 2.28 20.25
N VAL A 398 -4.45 1.55 21.25
CA VAL A 398 -4.79 2.09 22.58
C VAL A 398 -3.58 2.69 23.26
N GLY A 399 -2.42 2.01 23.17
CA GLY A 399 -1.17 2.49 23.73
C GLY A 399 -0.67 3.80 23.09
N TYR A 400 -0.78 3.92 21.78
CA TYR A 400 -0.45 5.14 21.04
C TYR A 400 -1.39 6.29 21.39
N GLU A 401 -2.69 6.03 21.41
CA GLU A 401 -3.73 7.01 21.73
C GLU A 401 -3.54 7.59 23.14
N ARG A 402 -3.29 6.74 24.16
CA ARG A 402 -3.00 7.21 25.52
C ARG A 402 -1.74 8.08 25.57
N ALA A 403 -0.69 7.71 24.85
CA ALA A 403 0.54 8.50 24.78
C ALA A 403 0.30 9.86 24.12
N LEU A 404 -0.51 9.90 23.05
CA LEU A 404 -0.91 11.15 22.38
C LEU A 404 -1.71 12.06 23.30
N TRP A 405 -2.73 11.54 24.01
CA TRP A 405 -3.52 12.33 24.95
C TRP A 405 -2.68 12.89 26.10
N LEU A 406 -1.80 12.10 26.66
CA LEU A 406 -0.87 12.56 27.69
C LEU A 406 0.05 13.67 27.17
N ASN A 407 0.59 13.51 25.97
CA ASN A 407 1.45 14.50 25.33
C ASN A 407 0.72 15.84 25.11
N LEU A 408 -0.50 15.78 24.56
CA LEU A 408 -1.34 16.97 24.33
C LEU A 408 -1.72 17.66 25.65
N ALA A 409 -2.02 16.91 26.71
CA ALA A 409 -2.32 17.47 28.03
C ALA A 409 -1.09 18.19 28.64
N LEU A 410 0.08 17.59 28.52
CA LEU A 410 1.34 18.22 28.94
C LEU A 410 1.59 19.50 28.12
N ASN A 411 1.40 19.46 26.82
CA ASN A 411 1.59 20.62 25.96
C ASN A 411 0.64 21.77 26.31
N ALA A 412 -0.66 21.46 26.45
CA ALA A 412 -1.69 22.44 26.81
C ALA A 412 -1.45 23.13 28.16
N THR A 413 -0.87 22.42 29.12
CA THR A 413 -0.68 22.92 30.49
C THR A 413 0.68 23.56 30.74
N TRP A 414 1.61 23.46 29.77
CA TRP A 414 2.96 24.07 29.93
C TRP A 414 2.89 25.58 30.15
N GLY A 415 2.04 26.31 29.43
CA GLY A 415 1.85 27.75 29.57
C GLY A 415 1.41 28.16 30.98
N LEU A 416 0.65 27.32 31.68
CA LEU A 416 0.25 27.56 33.08
C LEU A 416 1.46 27.51 34.01
N SER A 417 2.35 26.55 33.81
CA SER A 417 3.57 26.40 34.60
C SER A 417 4.53 27.59 34.42
N PHE A 418 4.64 28.11 33.22
CA PHE A 418 5.57 29.18 32.89
C PHE A 418 4.97 30.58 33.17
N PHE A 419 3.84 30.92 32.57
CA PHE A 419 3.29 32.28 32.60
C PHE A 419 2.39 32.55 33.82
N ARG A 420 1.54 31.58 34.21
CA ARG A 420 0.60 31.77 35.33
C ARG A 420 1.28 31.52 36.69
N ALA A 421 1.99 30.40 36.83
CA ALA A 421 2.70 30.11 38.06
C ALA A 421 3.98 30.97 38.22
N ARG A 422 4.49 31.55 37.12
CA ARG A 422 5.72 32.38 37.09
C ARG A 422 6.95 31.63 37.65
N ARG A 423 7.03 30.31 37.39
CA ARG A 423 8.08 29.43 37.90
C ARG A 423 8.88 28.82 36.74
N PRO A 424 9.93 29.51 36.24
CA PRO A 424 10.73 28.99 35.12
C PRO A 424 11.37 27.64 35.38
N ALA A 425 11.75 27.35 36.63
CA ALA A 425 12.30 26.05 36.98
C ALA A 425 11.27 24.92 36.86
N LEU A 426 10.03 25.15 37.31
CA LEU A 426 8.94 24.21 37.14
C LEU A 426 8.62 23.99 35.64
N ALA A 427 8.61 25.06 34.87
CA ALA A 427 8.39 24.97 33.42
C ALA A 427 9.52 24.21 32.71
N ALA A 428 10.77 24.30 33.16
CA ALA A 428 11.86 23.52 32.62
C ALA A 428 11.69 22.00 32.88
N VAL A 429 11.26 21.61 34.08
CA VAL A 429 10.95 20.22 34.39
C VAL A 429 9.75 19.75 33.56
N HIS A 430 8.71 20.55 33.46
CA HIS A 430 7.55 20.25 32.65
C HIS A 430 7.91 20.05 31.17
N SER A 431 8.74 20.95 30.59
CA SER A 431 9.24 20.81 29.22
C SER A 431 10.08 19.54 29.02
N ALA A 432 10.88 19.14 30.03
CA ALA A 432 11.65 17.91 29.96
C ALA A 432 10.74 16.67 29.89
N VAL A 433 9.69 16.64 30.71
CA VAL A 433 8.68 15.56 30.65
C VAL A 433 7.96 15.55 29.30
N LEU A 434 7.61 16.72 28.78
CA LEU A 434 7.00 16.86 27.45
C LEU A 434 7.95 16.36 26.34
N THR A 435 9.26 16.64 26.46
CA THR A 435 10.27 16.15 25.50
C THR A 435 10.33 14.63 25.48
N VAL A 436 10.35 13.99 26.65
CA VAL A 436 10.35 12.52 26.78
C VAL A 436 9.06 11.94 26.18
N SER A 437 7.91 12.56 26.46
CA SER A 437 6.63 12.16 25.89
C SER A 437 6.59 12.30 24.36
N ALA A 438 7.15 13.38 23.80
CA ALA A 438 7.24 13.59 22.36
C ALA A 438 8.17 12.57 21.69
N ALA A 439 9.29 12.25 22.32
CA ALA A 439 10.21 11.21 21.86
C ALA A 439 9.56 9.80 21.89
N ASP A 440 8.77 9.49 22.92
CA ASP A 440 8.02 8.23 22.99
C ASP A 440 6.94 8.13 21.89
N LEU A 441 6.25 9.23 21.58
CA LEU A 441 5.32 9.28 20.42
C LEU A 441 6.05 9.00 19.11
N ALA A 442 7.19 9.65 18.87
CA ALA A 442 7.99 9.44 17.66
C ALA A 442 8.46 7.98 17.57
N ARG A 443 8.91 7.39 18.68
CA ARG A 443 9.31 5.98 18.75
C ARG A 443 8.15 5.04 18.42
N ARG A 444 6.96 5.27 19.00
CA ARG A 444 5.75 4.46 18.76
C ARG A 444 5.27 4.58 17.31
N ALA A 445 5.24 5.79 16.75
CA ALA A 445 4.92 6.00 15.35
C ALA A 445 5.93 5.31 14.42
N GLY A 446 7.22 5.37 14.77
CA GLY A 446 8.31 4.71 14.06
C GLY A 446 8.23 3.18 14.09
N ALA A 447 7.67 2.60 15.16
CA ALA A 447 7.43 1.16 15.27
C ALA A 447 6.30 0.67 14.34
N VAL A 448 5.38 1.54 13.92
CA VAL A 448 4.36 1.23 12.90
C VAL A 448 4.94 1.45 11.51
N GLN A 449 5.60 2.59 11.30
CA GLN A 449 6.28 2.91 10.05
C GLN A 449 7.48 3.83 10.35
N THR A 450 8.69 3.39 10.04
CA THR A 450 9.95 4.10 10.37
C THR A 450 9.94 5.57 9.94
N ARG A 451 9.38 5.88 8.78
CA ARG A 451 9.26 7.25 8.26
C ARG A 451 8.47 8.17 9.21
N ARG A 452 7.43 7.67 9.87
CA ARG A 452 6.60 8.46 10.80
C ARG A 452 7.35 8.86 12.05
N GLY A 453 8.25 8.01 12.53
CA GLY A 453 9.14 8.37 13.62
C GLY A 453 10.02 9.57 13.27
N TRP A 454 10.56 9.59 12.06
CA TRP A 454 11.35 10.72 11.56
C TRP A 454 10.51 11.99 11.32
N GLN A 455 9.27 11.86 10.89
CA GLN A 455 8.36 13.00 10.73
C GLN A 455 8.06 13.69 12.07
N LEU A 456 7.93 12.93 13.18
CA LEU A 456 7.71 13.50 14.52
C LEU A 456 9.01 13.92 15.23
N ALA A 457 10.19 13.60 14.71
CA ALA A 457 11.47 14.00 15.31
C ALA A 457 11.63 15.53 15.47
N PRO A 458 11.22 16.39 14.51
CA PRO A 458 11.25 17.84 14.70
C PRO A 458 10.41 18.33 15.88
N TYR A 459 9.25 17.70 16.14
CA TYR A 459 8.43 18.03 17.31
C TYR A 459 9.15 17.71 18.63
N ALA A 460 9.76 16.53 18.75
CA ALA A 460 10.54 16.16 19.91
C ALA A 460 11.76 17.08 20.11
N ALA A 461 12.46 17.43 19.03
CA ALA A 461 13.58 18.36 19.06
C ALA A 461 13.17 19.76 19.51
N TRP A 462 12.02 20.25 19.06
CA TRP A 462 11.47 21.56 19.49
C TRP A 462 11.11 21.55 20.97
N CYS A 463 10.52 20.48 21.49
CA CYS A 463 10.29 20.31 22.92
C CYS A 463 11.61 20.30 23.73
N GLY A 464 12.63 19.65 23.22
CA GLY A 464 14.00 19.68 23.81
C GLY A 464 14.60 21.09 23.82
N PHE A 465 14.44 21.82 22.72
CA PHE A 465 14.82 23.25 22.66
C PHE A 465 14.06 24.09 23.70
N ALA A 466 12.74 23.89 23.84
CA ALA A 466 11.93 24.57 24.86
C ALA A 466 12.41 24.23 26.29
N THR A 467 12.86 23.02 26.54
CA THR A 467 13.47 22.59 27.79
C THR A 467 14.76 23.36 28.09
N ALA A 468 15.65 23.45 27.10
CA ALA A 468 16.90 24.20 27.22
C ALA A 468 16.66 25.69 27.46
N LEU A 469 15.69 26.28 26.75
CA LEU A 469 15.31 27.69 26.91
C LEU A 469 14.74 27.94 28.29
N SER A 470 13.77 27.13 28.76
CA SER A 470 13.18 27.26 30.08
C SER A 470 14.22 27.10 31.22
N GLY A 471 15.14 26.15 31.05
CA GLY A 471 16.26 25.94 32.00
C GLY A 471 17.24 27.11 32.01
N SER A 472 17.50 27.73 30.86
CA SER A 472 18.34 28.95 30.79
C SER A 472 17.67 30.13 31.49
N LEU A 473 16.38 30.34 31.21
CA LEU A 473 15.58 31.38 31.88
C LEU A 473 15.53 31.15 33.40
N ALA A 474 15.38 29.92 33.87
CA ALA A 474 15.36 29.59 35.28
C ALA A 474 16.71 29.90 35.99
N ARG A 475 17.84 29.68 35.30
CA ARG A 475 19.17 29.99 35.83
C ARG A 475 19.48 31.49 35.88
N ARG A 476 19.04 32.24 34.87
CA ARG A 476 19.30 33.66 34.76
C ARG A 476 18.43 34.52 35.67
N ASN A 477 17.29 34.00 36.11
CA ASN A 477 16.28 34.72 36.90
C ASN A 477 16.05 34.06 38.27
N ARG A 478 17.09 33.49 38.83
CA ARG A 478 17.13 32.96 40.22
C ARG A 478 17.19 34.08 41.22
#